data_6ec19cb1bea34931bc4539c943368337
#
_entry.id   6ec19cb1bea34931bc4539c943368337
#
_cell.length_a   1.000
_cell.length_b   1.000
_cell.length_c   1.000
_cell.angle_alpha   90.00
_cell.angle_beta   90.00
_cell.angle_gamma   90.00
#
_symmetry.space_group_name_H-M   'P 1'
#
loop_
_entity.id
_entity.type
_entity.pdbx_description
1 polymer ?
#
loop_
_entity_poly.entity_id
_entity_poly.type
_entity_poly.pdbx_seq_one_letter_code
_entity_poly.pdbx_strand_id
1 'polypeptide(L)'
;MIRAFFYLRRGLLWLLLATIGWQSRAELFQLPTANHALFEKGGEDKFFVGTVGKSWITGTFGCVRSDGWQIHEGLDIRCLQRDKHGEPIDPVMATADGTVAYINTRPSLSNYGNYIILRHQIEGMEIFSLYAHLQSIREGLKAGQSVKAGETIAIMGRTANTHEGISKERAHVHFELNLMVNDRFADWHKKTVPGQRNDHGNWNGQNLNGIDPRLILLQQQKQGGNFSLVQYLRSEPELCRVFVRSVNFPWLKRYHPLVTRNPTAEKEGVAGYEVALDFNGVAIQLIPRAASEIKGKGKFILLSVNEAEEKKNPARRLVVKKGSHWELSSHGLNLLELLTY
;
A
#
# COMPACT_ATOMS: atom_id res chain seq x y z
N MET A 1 74.84 -50.03 20.27
CA MET A 1 73.53 -50.44 19.67
C MET A 1 72.44 -49.57 20.26
N ILE A 2 72.04 -48.51 19.55
CA ILE A 2 70.99 -47.56 19.97
C ILE A 2 69.99 -47.51 18.84
N ARG A 3 68.74 -47.98 19.13
CA ARG A 3 67.64 -47.93 18.20
C ARG A 3 66.91 -46.57 18.33
N ALA A 4 66.83 -45.78 17.22
CA ALA A 4 66.07 -44.58 17.15
C ALA A 4 64.62 -44.90 16.75
N PHE A 5 63.63 -44.42 17.51
CA PHE A 5 62.18 -44.46 17.19
C PHE A 5 61.81 -43.19 16.47
N PHE A 6 61.28 -43.32 15.26
CA PHE A 6 60.65 -42.24 14.50
C PHE A 6 59.13 -42.19 14.85
N TYR A 7 58.70 -41.10 15.44
CA TYR A 7 57.25 -40.83 15.60
C TYR A 7 56.77 -40.05 14.38
N LEU A 8 55.88 -40.65 13.59
CA LEU A 8 55.10 -39.98 12.54
C LEU A 8 53.91 -39.28 13.19
N ARG A 9 53.93 -37.94 13.26
CA ARG A 9 52.74 -37.16 13.59
C ARG A 9 51.88 -36.98 12.33
N ARG A 10 50.70 -37.66 12.27
CA ARG A 10 49.65 -37.42 11.30
C ARG A 10 48.87 -36.15 11.74
N GLY A 11 49.11 -35.03 11.10
CA GLY A 11 48.29 -33.82 11.24
C GLY A 11 46.98 -34.01 10.51
N LEU A 12 45.85 -34.07 11.25
CA LEU A 12 44.49 -34.06 10.72
C LEU A 12 44.14 -32.59 10.40
N LEU A 13 44.12 -32.23 9.12
CA LEU A 13 43.61 -30.93 8.65
C LEU A 13 42.10 -30.99 8.62
N TRP A 14 41.43 -30.31 9.60
CA TRP A 14 39.99 -30.09 9.57
C TRP A 14 39.72 -28.94 8.60
N LEU A 15 39.21 -29.26 7.39
CA LEU A 15 38.59 -28.27 6.50
C LEU A 15 37.23 -27.89 7.06
N LEU A 16 37.17 -26.74 7.74
CA LEU A 16 35.90 -26.07 8.03
C LEU A 16 35.31 -25.53 6.73
N LEU A 17 34.42 -26.29 6.11
CA LEU A 17 33.50 -25.79 5.08
C LEU A 17 32.54 -24.85 5.76
N ALA A 18 32.82 -23.56 5.74
CA ALA A 18 31.84 -22.51 6.04
C ALA A 18 30.77 -22.56 4.95
N THR A 19 29.67 -23.27 5.20
CA THR A 19 28.44 -23.11 4.42
C THR A 19 27.91 -21.72 4.70
N ILE A 20 28.22 -20.77 3.80
CA ILE A 20 27.53 -19.48 3.73
C ILE A 20 26.11 -19.86 3.32
N GLY A 21 25.27 -20.09 4.33
CA GLY A 21 23.84 -20.21 4.13
C GLY A 21 23.34 -18.87 3.57
N TRP A 22 23.04 -18.83 2.29
CA TRP A 22 22.20 -17.78 1.75
C TRP A 22 20.84 -17.91 2.45
N GLN A 23 20.64 -17.15 3.52
CA GLN A 23 19.30 -16.91 4.01
C GLN A 23 18.58 -16.14 2.90
N SER A 24 17.77 -16.81 2.11
CA SER A 24 16.84 -16.13 1.23
C SER A 24 16.00 -15.23 2.14
N ARG A 25 16.07 -13.94 1.93
CA ARG A 25 15.23 -12.98 2.64
C ARG A 25 13.79 -13.42 2.35
N ALA A 26 12.99 -13.63 3.38
CA ALA A 26 11.59 -14.00 3.22
C ALA A 26 10.87 -12.95 2.37
N GLU A 27 9.90 -13.39 1.58
CA GLU A 27 9.03 -12.48 0.83
C GLU A 27 8.37 -11.49 1.79
N LEU A 28 8.28 -10.21 1.38
CA LEU A 28 7.65 -9.18 2.20
C LEU A 28 6.13 -9.37 2.25
N PHE A 29 5.53 -9.79 1.13
CA PHE A 29 4.10 -10.01 0.99
C PHE A 29 3.81 -11.34 0.31
N GLN A 30 2.80 -12.06 0.81
CA GLN A 30 2.24 -13.25 0.17
C GLN A 30 0.89 -12.90 -0.48
N LEU A 31 0.45 -13.72 -1.44
CA LEU A 31 -0.92 -13.61 -1.94
C LEU A 31 -1.92 -13.82 -0.80
N PRO A 32 -2.99 -13.00 -0.73
CA PRO A 32 -3.99 -13.12 0.33
C PRO A 32 -4.97 -14.28 0.10
N THR A 33 -4.80 -15.06 -0.96
CA THR A 33 -5.64 -16.22 -1.34
C THR A 33 -4.80 -17.31 -1.97
N ALA A 34 -5.38 -18.50 -2.16
CA ALA A 34 -4.76 -19.60 -2.88
C ALA A 34 -4.75 -19.41 -4.41
N ASN A 35 -5.25 -18.30 -4.95
CA ASN A 35 -5.24 -18.04 -6.39
C ASN A 35 -3.86 -17.54 -6.83
N HIS A 36 -3.06 -18.40 -7.43
CA HIS A 36 -1.72 -18.09 -7.91
C HIS A 36 -1.65 -17.70 -9.39
N ALA A 37 -2.80 -17.57 -10.09
CA ALA A 37 -2.85 -17.29 -11.52
C ALA A 37 -2.19 -15.94 -11.90
N LEU A 38 -1.99 -15.01 -10.92
CA LEU A 38 -1.21 -13.78 -11.13
C LEU A 38 0.18 -14.05 -11.69
N PHE A 39 0.79 -15.17 -11.32
CA PHE A 39 2.16 -15.54 -11.68
C PHE A 39 2.24 -16.43 -12.92
N GLU A 40 1.10 -16.79 -13.50
CA GLU A 40 1.00 -17.57 -14.73
C GLU A 40 1.01 -16.64 -15.96
N LYS A 41 1.61 -17.09 -17.05
CA LYS A 41 1.55 -16.35 -18.32
C LYS A 41 0.11 -16.36 -18.85
N GLY A 42 -0.49 -15.17 -18.97
CA GLY A 42 -1.88 -15.02 -19.43
C GLY A 42 -2.90 -15.48 -18.38
N GLY A 43 -2.54 -15.47 -17.09
CA GLY A 43 -3.40 -15.86 -15.98
C GLY A 43 -4.27 -14.71 -15.44
N GLU A 44 -4.19 -13.50 -16.01
CA GLU A 44 -4.87 -12.32 -15.50
C GLU A 44 -6.39 -12.47 -15.42
N ASP A 45 -7.03 -13.06 -16.39
CA ASP A 45 -8.48 -13.31 -16.44
C ASP A 45 -8.93 -14.40 -15.45
N LYS A 46 -8.01 -15.29 -15.04
CA LYS A 46 -8.24 -16.28 -13.99
C LYS A 46 -8.01 -15.67 -12.60
N PHE A 47 -7.17 -14.63 -12.49
CA PHE A 47 -6.84 -13.99 -11.23
C PHE A 47 -7.80 -12.87 -10.88
N PHE A 48 -8.11 -11.97 -11.83
CA PHE A 48 -8.93 -10.77 -11.58
C PHE A 48 -10.41 -10.98 -11.88
N VAL A 49 -11.25 -10.26 -11.13
CA VAL A 49 -12.68 -10.10 -11.41
C VAL A 49 -12.93 -8.70 -11.94
N GLY A 50 -13.38 -8.60 -13.20
CA GLY A 50 -13.82 -7.31 -13.75
C GLY A 50 -15.18 -6.86 -13.22
N THR A 51 -15.51 -5.58 -13.40
CA THR A 51 -16.86 -5.07 -13.19
C THR A 51 -17.84 -5.66 -14.21
N VAL A 52 -19.14 -5.57 -13.96
CA VAL A 52 -20.19 -6.19 -14.80
C VAL A 52 -20.02 -5.79 -16.26
N GLY A 53 -19.89 -6.78 -17.15
CA GLY A 53 -19.74 -6.57 -18.58
C GLY A 53 -18.42 -5.94 -19.05
N LYS A 54 -17.42 -5.85 -18.15
CA LYS A 54 -16.09 -5.31 -18.47
C LYS A 54 -15.01 -6.38 -18.34
N SER A 55 -13.85 -6.13 -18.96
CA SER A 55 -12.71 -7.03 -18.90
C SER A 55 -12.10 -7.09 -17.49
N TRP A 56 -11.22 -8.08 -17.26
CA TRP A 56 -10.46 -8.27 -16.01
C TRP A 56 -9.65 -7.03 -15.60
N ILE A 57 -9.27 -6.17 -16.57
CA ILE A 57 -8.50 -4.93 -16.29
C ILE A 57 -9.21 -4.06 -15.23
N THR A 58 -10.55 -4.05 -15.22
CA THR A 58 -11.29 -3.28 -14.23
C THR A 58 -11.21 -3.81 -12.81
N GLY A 59 -10.61 -4.98 -12.61
CA GLY A 59 -10.25 -5.55 -11.31
C GLY A 59 -8.84 -5.22 -10.84
N THR A 60 -8.07 -4.41 -11.60
CA THR A 60 -6.70 -4.01 -11.24
C THR A 60 -6.67 -2.66 -10.54
N PHE A 61 -5.58 -2.41 -9.78
CA PHE A 61 -5.30 -1.11 -9.15
C PHE A 61 -5.21 0.01 -10.21
N GLY A 62 -5.66 1.20 -9.85
CA GLY A 62 -5.57 2.40 -10.69
C GLY A 62 -6.60 2.44 -11.82
N CYS A 63 -7.38 1.37 -12.04
CA CYS A 63 -8.41 1.38 -13.07
C CYS A 63 -9.47 2.44 -12.75
N VAL A 64 -9.79 3.25 -13.76
CA VAL A 64 -10.83 4.28 -13.66
C VAL A 64 -12.19 3.64 -13.84
N ARG A 65 -13.06 3.81 -12.85
CA ARG A 65 -14.44 3.31 -12.79
C ARG A 65 -15.44 4.47 -12.74
N SER A 66 -16.73 4.14 -12.84
CA SER A 66 -17.84 5.10 -12.62
C SER A 66 -17.68 6.38 -13.45
N ASP A 67 -17.42 6.24 -14.75
CA ASP A 67 -17.28 7.34 -15.71
C ASP A 67 -16.25 8.42 -15.29
N GLY A 68 -15.18 7.99 -14.65
CA GLY A 68 -14.06 8.86 -14.24
C GLY A 68 -14.12 9.37 -12.81
N TRP A 69 -15.12 8.96 -12.01
CA TRP A 69 -15.27 9.42 -10.64
C TRP A 69 -14.50 8.60 -9.61
N GLN A 70 -14.19 7.35 -9.92
CA GLN A 70 -13.56 6.43 -8.99
C GLN A 70 -12.32 5.78 -9.59
N ILE A 71 -11.25 5.76 -8.84
CA ILE A 71 -10.08 4.91 -9.10
C ILE A 71 -10.23 3.68 -8.23
N HIS A 72 -9.93 2.50 -8.80
CA HIS A 72 -9.91 1.26 -8.06
C HIS A 72 -8.67 1.19 -7.17
N GLU A 73 -8.87 1.07 -5.87
CA GLU A 73 -7.84 1.23 -4.85
C GLU A 73 -6.99 -0.03 -4.62
N GLY A 74 -7.42 -1.18 -5.21
CA GLY A 74 -6.78 -2.46 -4.96
C GLY A 74 -6.92 -3.46 -6.10
N LEU A 75 -6.92 -4.75 -5.75
CA LEU A 75 -7.10 -5.87 -6.66
C LEU A 75 -8.37 -6.63 -6.30
N ASP A 76 -9.23 -6.90 -7.27
CA ASP A 76 -10.39 -7.78 -7.10
C ASP A 76 -9.97 -9.21 -7.48
N ILE A 77 -9.59 -10.01 -6.47
CA ILE A 77 -9.03 -11.37 -6.65
C ILE A 77 -10.17 -12.39 -6.66
N ARG A 78 -10.27 -13.12 -7.76
CA ARG A 78 -11.32 -14.12 -8.04
C ARG A 78 -11.31 -15.27 -7.03
N CYS A 79 -12.51 -15.71 -6.61
CA CYS A 79 -12.65 -16.93 -5.83
C CYS A 79 -12.42 -18.18 -6.73
N LEU A 80 -11.85 -19.22 -6.13
CA LEU A 80 -11.60 -20.51 -6.77
C LEU A 80 -12.63 -21.56 -6.39
N GLN A 81 -13.13 -21.50 -5.14
CA GLN A 81 -13.95 -22.54 -4.55
C GLN A 81 -15.32 -22.01 -4.16
N ARG A 82 -16.34 -22.83 -4.39
CA ARG A 82 -17.72 -22.51 -4.06
C ARG A 82 -18.40 -23.70 -3.38
N ASP A 83 -19.31 -23.39 -2.51
CA ASP A 83 -20.20 -24.41 -1.91
C ASP A 83 -21.29 -24.86 -2.91
N LYS A 84 -22.13 -25.80 -2.48
CA LYS A 84 -23.28 -26.32 -3.27
C LYS A 84 -24.33 -25.26 -3.63
N HIS A 85 -24.30 -24.10 -2.98
CA HIS A 85 -25.19 -22.97 -3.26
C HIS A 85 -24.52 -21.89 -4.13
N GLY A 86 -23.27 -22.12 -4.54
CA GLY A 86 -22.47 -21.20 -5.34
C GLY A 86 -21.86 -20.03 -4.56
N GLU A 87 -21.91 -20.06 -3.22
CA GLU A 87 -21.24 -19.05 -2.38
C GLU A 87 -19.73 -19.35 -2.28
N PRO A 88 -18.88 -18.31 -2.24
CA PRO A 88 -17.43 -18.49 -2.12
C PRO A 88 -17.05 -19.08 -0.76
N ILE A 89 -16.07 -19.98 -0.74
CA ILE A 89 -15.55 -20.60 0.48
C ILE A 89 -14.04 -20.49 0.63
N ASP A 90 -13.38 -19.74 -0.25
CA ASP A 90 -11.93 -19.54 -0.22
C ASP A 90 -11.51 -18.86 1.08
N PRO A 91 -10.46 -19.37 1.77
CA PRO A 91 -9.85 -18.65 2.87
C PRO A 91 -9.16 -17.37 2.37
N VAL A 92 -9.28 -16.31 3.15
CA VAL A 92 -8.50 -15.09 3.00
C VAL A 92 -7.42 -15.08 4.07
N MET A 93 -6.17 -14.88 3.64
CA MET A 93 -4.98 -14.99 4.47
C MET A 93 -4.29 -13.64 4.65
N ALA A 94 -3.60 -13.46 5.78
CA ALA A 94 -2.76 -12.30 6.02
C ALA A 94 -1.59 -12.29 5.03
N THR A 95 -1.39 -11.19 4.31
CA THR A 95 -0.34 -11.06 3.28
C THR A 95 1.07 -11.00 3.88
N ALA A 96 1.21 -10.58 5.13
CA ALA A 96 2.46 -10.49 5.89
C ALA A 96 2.20 -10.61 7.39
N ASP A 97 3.26 -10.82 8.18
CA ASP A 97 3.19 -10.71 9.63
C ASP A 97 2.67 -9.32 10.02
N GLY A 98 1.72 -9.26 10.95
CA GLY A 98 1.14 -7.98 11.31
C GLY A 98 0.24 -8.02 12.53
N THR A 99 -0.43 -6.91 12.76
CA THR A 99 -1.40 -6.74 13.83
C THR A 99 -2.74 -6.29 13.24
N VAL A 100 -3.83 -6.85 13.69
CA VAL A 100 -5.18 -6.41 13.30
C VAL A 100 -5.38 -4.97 13.76
N ALA A 101 -5.50 -4.06 12.82
CA ALA A 101 -5.69 -2.64 13.08
C ALA A 101 -7.17 -2.28 13.19
N TYR A 102 -8.01 -2.90 12.35
CA TYR A 102 -9.44 -2.62 12.31
C TYR A 102 -10.24 -3.79 11.76
N ILE A 103 -11.48 -3.92 12.21
CA ILE A 103 -12.46 -4.89 11.72
C ILE A 103 -13.80 -4.20 11.58
N ASN A 104 -14.43 -4.34 10.41
CA ASN A 104 -15.84 -4.00 10.19
C ASN A 104 -16.67 -5.26 9.93
N THR A 105 -17.68 -5.51 10.77
CA THR A 105 -18.65 -6.60 10.63
C THR A 105 -20.07 -6.10 10.29
N ARG A 106 -20.20 -4.83 9.92
CA ARG A 106 -21.45 -4.17 9.57
C ARG A 106 -21.42 -3.77 8.10
N PRO A 107 -21.76 -4.68 7.17
CA PRO A 107 -21.55 -4.48 5.74
C PRO A 107 -22.28 -3.27 5.16
N SER A 108 -23.40 -2.85 5.78
CA SER A 108 -24.17 -1.68 5.36
C SER A 108 -23.47 -0.33 5.56
N LEU A 109 -22.36 -0.29 6.27
CA LEU A 109 -21.64 0.97 6.56
C LEU A 109 -20.61 1.36 5.48
N SER A 110 -20.25 0.45 4.58
CA SER A 110 -19.18 0.71 3.59
C SER A 110 -19.38 -0.10 2.32
N ASN A 111 -18.92 0.44 1.19
CA ASN A 111 -18.78 -0.31 -0.06
C ASN A 111 -17.86 -1.52 0.10
N TYR A 112 -16.90 -1.47 1.04
CA TYR A 112 -16.06 -2.61 1.40
C TYR A 112 -16.83 -3.77 2.05
N GLY A 113 -18.08 -3.55 2.50
CA GLY A 113 -18.83 -4.55 3.23
C GLY A 113 -18.16 -4.94 4.55
N ASN A 114 -18.05 -6.23 4.84
CA ASN A 114 -17.19 -6.70 5.93
C ASN A 114 -15.74 -6.61 5.47
N TYR A 115 -14.88 -6.02 6.29
CA TYR A 115 -13.47 -5.89 5.95
C TYR A 115 -12.55 -5.87 7.18
N ILE A 116 -11.29 -6.22 6.95
CA ILE A 116 -10.20 -6.22 7.92
C ILE A 116 -9.09 -5.32 7.39
N ILE A 117 -8.45 -4.57 8.29
CA ILE A 117 -7.19 -3.89 8.03
C ILE A 117 -6.13 -4.46 8.96
N LEU A 118 -5.01 -4.91 8.39
CA LEU A 118 -3.81 -5.28 9.12
C LEU A 118 -2.77 -4.18 9.00
N ARG A 119 -1.99 -3.99 10.08
CA ARG A 119 -0.83 -3.12 10.12
C ARG A 119 0.43 -3.97 10.13
N HIS A 120 1.35 -3.68 9.24
CA HIS A 120 2.62 -4.37 9.06
C HIS A 120 3.79 -3.42 9.29
N GLN A 121 4.94 -3.95 9.73
CA GLN A 121 6.21 -3.22 9.78
C GLN A 121 7.11 -3.74 8.67
N ILE A 122 7.25 -2.99 7.58
CA ILE A 122 8.00 -3.37 6.38
C ILE A 122 9.10 -2.33 6.14
N GLU A 123 10.35 -2.75 6.22
CA GLU A 123 11.53 -1.89 5.97
C GLU A 123 11.50 -0.56 6.74
N GLY A 124 11.01 -0.58 7.98
CA GLY A 124 10.90 0.62 8.83
C GLY A 124 9.69 1.51 8.53
N MET A 125 8.76 1.05 7.69
CA MET A 125 7.50 1.74 7.37
C MET A 125 6.30 0.98 7.92
N GLU A 126 5.25 1.70 8.30
CA GLU A 126 3.93 1.11 8.59
C GLU A 126 3.13 0.96 7.30
N ILE A 127 2.93 -0.27 6.86
CA ILE A 127 2.12 -0.60 5.68
C ILE A 127 0.81 -1.22 6.16
N PHE A 128 -0.28 -0.86 5.49
CA PHE A 128 -1.60 -1.38 5.82
C PHE A 128 -2.14 -2.22 4.67
N SER A 129 -2.56 -3.46 4.97
CA SER A 129 -3.31 -4.27 4.02
C SER A 129 -4.80 -4.26 4.37
N LEU A 130 -5.65 -4.15 3.36
CA LEU A 130 -7.09 -4.18 3.51
C LEU A 130 -7.67 -5.36 2.73
N TYR A 131 -8.61 -6.08 3.35
CA TYR A 131 -9.30 -7.24 2.79
C TYR A 131 -10.79 -7.01 2.92
N ALA A 132 -11.48 -6.84 1.81
CA ALA A 132 -12.89 -6.45 1.79
C ALA A 132 -13.80 -7.49 1.14
N HIS A 133 -15.10 -7.23 1.18
CA HIS A 133 -16.19 -8.08 0.70
C HIS A 133 -16.27 -9.44 1.40
N LEU A 134 -15.77 -9.55 2.61
CA LEU A 134 -15.65 -10.80 3.36
C LEU A 134 -17.04 -11.37 3.71
N GLN A 135 -17.20 -12.69 3.59
CA GLN A 135 -18.39 -13.41 4.05
C GLN A 135 -18.41 -13.47 5.57
N SER A 136 -17.31 -13.92 6.16
CA SER A 136 -17.13 -14.01 7.60
C SER A 136 -15.67 -13.70 7.98
N ILE A 137 -15.53 -13.21 9.21
CA ILE A 137 -14.22 -12.96 9.83
C ILE A 137 -13.95 -14.10 10.79
N ARG A 138 -12.70 -14.54 10.88
CA ARG A 138 -12.29 -15.62 11.80
C ARG A 138 -12.80 -15.35 13.20
N GLU A 139 -13.42 -16.35 13.80
CA GLU A 139 -13.94 -16.25 15.16
C GLU A 139 -12.81 -15.90 16.15
N GLY A 140 -13.12 -15.01 17.08
CA GLY A 140 -12.15 -14.55 18.09
C GLY A 140 -11.11 -13.55 17.59
N LEU A 141 -11.03 -13.25 16.28
CA LEU A 141 -10.09 -12.22 15.78
C LEU A 141 -10.50 -10.83 16.26
N LYS A 142 -9.56 -10.08 16.84
CA LYS A 142 -9.81 -8.76 17.46
C LYS A 142 -8.73 -7.76 17.07
N ALA A 143 -9.09 -6.48 17.05
CA ALA A 143 -8.12 -5.40 16.93
C ALA A 143 -7.06 -5.50 18.03
N GLY A 144 -5.80 -5.25 17.68
CA GLY A 144 -4.63 -5.42 18.53
C GLY A 144 -4.01 -6.83 18.50
N GLN A 145 -4.68 -7.83 17.93
CA GLN A 145 -4.16 -9.20 17.86
C GLN A 145 -3.13 -9.33 16.74
N SER A 146 -2.02 -10.02 17.02
CA SER A 146 -1.01 -10.38 16.02
C SER A 146 -1.49 -11.54 15.14
N VAL A 147 -1.12 -11.49 13.87
CA VAL A 147 -1.32 -12.55 12.88
C VAL A 147 -0.04 -12.81 12.10
N LYS A 148 0.12 -14.03 11.60
CA LYS A 148 1.27 -14.42 10.78
C LYS A 148 0.93 -14.39 9.30
N ALA A 149 1.94 -14.16 8.47
CA ALA A 149 1.83 -14.32 7.02
C ALA A 149 1.25 -15.71 6.67
N GLY A 150 0.27 -15.76 5.78
CA GLY A 150 -0.42 -17.00 5.41
C GLY A 150 -1.48 -17.50 6.42
N GLU A 151 -1.63 -16.84 7.58
CA GLU A 151 -2.66 -17.21 8.56
C GLU A 151 -4.05 -16.82 8.03
N THR A 152 -5.00 -17.74 8.05
CA THR A 152 -6.39 -17.45 7.65
C THR A 152 -7.03 -16.48 8.63
N ILE A 153 -7.54 -15.35 8.11
CA ILE A 153 -8.18 -14.28 8.86
C ILE A 153 -9.67 -14.16 8.57
N ALA A 154 -10.12 -14.67 7.41
CA ALA A 154 -11.52 -14.56 6.97
C ALA A 154 -11.85 -15.61 5.91
N ILE A 155 -13.11 -15.65 5.53
CA ILE A 155 -13.62 -16.34 4.32
C ILE A 155 -14.02 -15.27 3.30
N MET A 156 -13.62 -15.46 2.05
CA MET A 156 -14.00 -14.62 0.92
C MET A 156 -15.52 -14.54 0.79
N GLY A 157 -16.02 -13.39 0.35
CA GLY A 157 -17.46 -13.19 0.22
C GLY A 157 -17.84 -12.28 -0.94
N ARG A 158 -18.92 -11.54 -0.71
CA ARG A 158 -19.49 -10.57 -1.66
C ARG A 158 -20.31 -9.49 -0.92
N THR A 159 -19.96 -9.23 0.34
CA THR A 159 -20.65 -8.21 1.14
C THR A 159 -20.29 -6.80 0.64
N ALA A 160 -21.29 -5.94 0.54
CA ALA A 160 -21.15 -4.53 0.17
C ALA A 160 -22.40 -3.77 0.62
N ASN A 161 -22.34 -2.44 0.68
CA ASN A 161 -23.52 -1.60 0.90
C ASN A 161 -24.12 -1.07 -0.42
N THR A 162 -23.63 -1.51 -1.57
CA THR A 162 -24.17 -1.10 -2.87
C THR A 162 -25.56 -1.68 -3.08
N HIS A 163 -26.46 -0.91 -3.70
CA HIS A 163 -27.84 -1.30 -3.90
C HIS A 163 -28.01 -2.64 -4.65
N GLU A 164 -27.15 -2.88 -5.66
CA GLU A 164 -27.19 -4.10 -6.47
C GLU A 164 -26.40 -5.26 -5.84
N GLY A 165 -25.55 -4.99 -4.84
CA GLY A 165 -24.65 -5.97 -4.26
C GLY A 165 -23.62 -6.53 -5.25
N ILE A 166 -22.89 -7.53 -4.84
CA ILE A 166 -21.95 -8.30 -5.68
C ILE A 166 -22.60 -9.64 -5.97
N SER A 167 -22.75 -9.99 -7.27
CA SER A 167 -23.33 -11.28 -7.65
C SER A 167 -22.41 -12.45 -7.22
N LYS A 168 -22.98 -13.66 -7.13
CA LYS A 168 -22.22 -14.86 -6.75
C LYS A 168 -21.04 -15.08 -7.70
N GLU A 169 -21.26 -14.97 -9.00
CA GLU A 169 -20.25 -15.19 -10.05
C GLU A 169 -19.06 -14.24 -9.93
N ARG A 170 -19.31 -13.06 -9.38
CA ARG A 170 -18.32 -12.01 -9.16
C ARG A 170 -17.77 -11.99 -7.73
N ALA A 171 -18.06 -12.99 -6.90
CA ALA A 171 -17.48 -13.08 -5.56
C ALA A 171 -15.93 -13.02 -5.63
N HIS A 172 -15.34 -12.14 -4.81
CA HIS A 172 -13.91 -11.86 -4.80
C HIS A 172 -13.49 -11.27 -3.46
N VAL A 173 -12.21 -11.30 -3.17
CA VAL A 173 -11.64 -10.41 -2.16
C VAL A 173 -11.09 -9.17 -2.85
N HIS A 174 -11.51 -8.00 -2.40
CA HIS A 174 -10.87 -6.74 -2.74
C HIS A 174 -9.69 -6.56 -1.79
N PHE A 175 -8.47 -6.52 -2.35
CA PHE A 175 -7.22 -6.49 -1.61
C PHE A 175 -6.43 -5.22 -1.90
N GLU A 176 -6.00 -4.52 -0.85
CA GLU A 176 -5.21 -3.30 -0.97
C GLU A 176 -3.92 -3.39 -0.16
N LEU A 177 -2.89 -2.68 -0.64
CA LEU A 177 -1.73 -2.25 0.13
C LEU A 177 -1.73 -0.72 0.20
N ASN A 178 -1.60 -0.17 1.41
CA ASN A 178 -1.85 1.25 1.64
C ASN A 178 -0.80 1.89 2.54
N LEU A 179 -0.62 3.20 2.35
CA LEU A 179 0.01 4.09 3.31
C LEU A 179 -1.06 4.98 3.95
N MET A 180 -1.08 5.05 5.29
CA MET A 180 -2.00 5.94 6.00
C MET A 180 -1.54 7.39 5.92
N VAL A 181 -2.43 8.29 5.52
CA VAL A 181 -2.10 9.70 5.34
C VAL A 181 -1.91 10.39 6.68
N ASN A 182 -2.86 10.26 7.63
CA ASN A 182 -2.78 10.93 8.92
C ASN A 182 -3.53 10.20 10.03
N ASP A 183 -2.95 10.17 11.24
CA ASP A 183 -3.56 9.58 12.45
C ASP A 183 -4.79 10.34 12.94
N ARG A 184 -4.92 11.60 12.55
CA ARG A 184 -6.00 12.50 12.97
C ARG A 184 -7.03 12.72 11.87
N PHE A 185 -7.16 11.77 10.93
CA PHE A 185 -8.12 11.88 9.84
C PHE A 185 -9.55 12.12 10.34
N ALA A 186 -9.99 11.44 11.37
CA ALA A 186 -11.35 11.59 11.89
C ALA A 186 -11.63 13.05 12.35
N ASP A 187 -10.67 13.69 13.00
CA ASP A 187 -10.77 15.09 13.42
C ASP A 187 -10.74 16.04 12.23
N TRP A 188 -9.80 15.81 11.30
CA TRP A 188 -9.70 16.59 10.07
C TRP A 188 -10.99 16.49 9.25
N HIS A 189 -11.52 15.28 9.04
CA HIS A 189 -12.75 15.03 8.31
C HIS A 189 -13.95 15.78 8.91
N LYS A 190 -14.11 15.70 10.23
CA LYS A 190 -15.19 16.41 10.95
C LYS A 190 -15.14 17.93 10.74
N LYS A 191 -13.95 18.50 10.65
CA LYS A 191 -13.75 19.95 10.45
C LYS A 191 -13.88 20.38 9.00
N THR A 192 -13.37 19.56 8.07
CA THR A 192 -13.24 19.94 6.66
C THR A 192 -14.48 19.62 5.84
N VAL A 193 -15.18 18.52 6.19
CA VAL A 193 -16.39 18.05 5.50
C VAL A 193 -17.55 17.85 6.49
N PRO A 194 -17.98 18.92 7.17
CA PRO A 194 -19.06 18.82 8.16
C PRO A 194 -20.33 18.31 7.48
N GLY A 195 -21.02 17.37 8.11
CA GLY A 195 -22.24 16.74 7.59
C GLY A 195 -22.02 15.46 6.79
N GLN A 196 -20.80 15.13 6.39
CA GLN A 196 -20.50 13.79 5.86
C GLN A 196 -20.24 12.80 7.00
N ARG A 197 -20.80 11.60 6.87
CA ARG A 197 -20.55 10.52 7.84
C ARG A 197 -19.15 9.96 7.66
N ASN A 198 -18.50 9.68 8.80
CA ASN A 198 -17.30 8.88 8.86
C ASN A 198 -17.52 7.77 9.92
N ASP A 199 -18.01 6.62 9.47
CA ASP A 199 -18.34 5.49 10.35
C ASP A 199 -17.10 4.67 10.76
N HIS A 200 -15.98 4.89 10.08
CA HIS A 200 -14.77 4.08 10.24
C HIS A 200 -13.59 4.84 10.88
N GLY A 201 -13.82 6.10 11.30
CA GLY A 201 -12.76 6.92 11.93
C GLY A 201 -11.55 7.07 11.02
N ASN A 202 -10.36 6.77 11.55
CA ASN A 202 -9.11 6.84 10.80
C ASN A 202 -8.95 5.71 9.76
N TRP A 203 -9.81 4.69 9.78
CA TRP A 203 -9.80 3.54 8.88
C TRP A 203 -10.71 3.72 7.66
N ASN A 204 -11.09 4.94 7.39
CA ASN A 204 -11.79 5.34 6.17
C ASN A 204 -10.83 5.24 4.98
N GLY A 205 -11.30 4.71 3.83
CA GLY A 205 -10.50 4.57 2.62
C GLY A 205 -9.90 5.89 2.10
N GLN A 206 -10.49 7.05 2.41
CA GLN A 206 -9.90 8.35 2.05
C GLN A 206 -8.59 8.67 2.80
N ASN A 207 -8.33 7.99 3.91
CA ASN A 207 -7.10 8.12 4.69
C ASN A 207 -6.04 7.06 4.34
N LEU A 208 -6.37 6.15 3.46
CA LEU A 208 -5.52 5.05 3.03
C LEU A 208 -5.15 5.25 1.56
N ASN A 209 -3.91 5.69 1.31
CA ASN A 209 -3.42 5.86 -0.05
C ASN A 209 -2.87 4.54 -0.57
N GLY A 210 -3.57 3.96 -1.54
CA GLY A 210 -3.20 2.70 -2.17
C GLY A 210 -1.92 2.80 -3.00
N ILE A 211 -1.16 1.72 -2.98
CA ILE A 211 -0.03 1.44 -3.88
C ILE A 211 -0.34 0.15 -4.64
N ASP A 212 0.16 -0.01 -5.86
CA ASP A 212 -0.21 -1.13 -6.72
C ASP A 212 0.25 -2.50 -6.18
N PRO A 213 -0.65 -3.32 -5.59
CA PRO A 213 -0.26 -4.62 -5.03
C PRO A 213 0.16 -5.60 -6.13
N ARG A 214 -0.36 -5.47 -7.36
CA ARG A 214 0.01 -6.32 -8.50
C ARG A 214 1.47 -6.13 -8.86
N LEU A 215 1.91 -4.90 -9.04
CA LEU A 215 3.29 -4.60 -9.40
C LEU A 215 4.25 -4.99 -8.28
N ILE A 216 3.88 -4.77 -7.02
CA ILE A 216 4.68 -5.16 -5.85
C ILE A 216 4.88 -6.68 -5.82
N LEU A 217 3.82 -7.47 -5.93
CA LEU A 217 3.89 -8.93 -5.92
C LEU A 217 4.70 -9.49 -7.10
N LEU A 218 4.50 -8.96 -8.31
CA LEU A 218 5.25 -9.37 -9.50
C LEU A 218 6.74 -9.00 -9.42
N GLN A 219 7.06 -7.80 -8.94
CA GLN A 219 8.46 -7.39 -8.77
C GLN A 219 9.15 -8.19 -7.66
N GLN A 220 8.45 -8.44 -6.56
CA GLN A 220 8.96 -9.29 -5.49
C GLN A 220 9.24 -10.71 -5.99
N GLN A 221 8.33 -11.32 -6.75
CA GLN A 221 8.55 -12.63 -7.35
C GLN A 221 9.78 -12.63 -8.28
N LYS A 222 9.95 -11.58 -9.10
CA LYS A 222 11.08 -11.46 -10.03
C LYS A 222 12.41 -11.25 -9.31
N GLN A 223 12.45 -10.47 -8.25
CA GLN A 223 13.67 -10.04 -7.55
C GLN A 223 14.01 -10.93 -6.35
N GLY A 224 13.02 -11.73 -5.87
CA GLY A 224 13.17 -12.56 -4.68
C GLY A 224 13.57 -11.72 -3.46
N GLY A 225 14.52 -12.22 -2.68
CA GLY A 225 15.02 -11.56 -1.48
C GLY A 225 15.70 -10.19 -1.69
N ASN A 226 15.93 -9.78 -2.94
CA ASN A 226 16.49 -8.46 -3.27
C ASN A 226 15.42 -7.38 -3.44
N PHE A 227 14.13 -7.73 -3.43
CA PHE A 227 13.06 -6.75 -3.52
C PHE A 227 13.07 -5.83 -2.29
N SER A 228 12.92 -4.52 -2.54
CA SER A 228 12.76 -3.49 -1.51
C SER A 228 11.55 -2.62 -1.82
N LEU A 229 10.61 -2.56 -0.88
CA LEU A 229 9.42 -1.72 -0.99
C LEU A 229 9.80 -0.22 -0.98
N VAL A 230 10.80 0.17 -0.19
CA VAL A 230 11.31 1.55 -0.17
C VAL A 230 11.85 1.95 -1.54
N GLN A 231 12.63 1.07 -2.19
CA GLN A 231 13.16 1.35 -3.53
C GLN A 231 12.04 1.37 -4.58
N TYR A 232 11.08 0.45 -4.47
CA TYR A 232 9.90 0.44 -5.33
C TYR A 232 9.17 1.78 -5.25
N LEU A 233 8.77 2.24 -4.05
CA LEU A 233 8.06 3.51 -3.86
C LEU A 233 8.85 4.72 -4.39
N ARG A 234 10.16 4.77 -4.14
CA ARG A 234 11.02 5.84 -4.66
C ARG A 234 11.19 5.83 -6.18
N SER A 235 10.91 4.69 -6.84
CA SER A 235 10.98 4.56 -8.30
C SER A 235 9.66 4.82 -9.01
N GLU A 236 8.55 4.98 -8.26
CA GLU A 236 7.26 5.32 -8.85
C GLU A 236 7.32 6.66 -9.57
N PRO A 237 6.63 6.80 -10.71
CA PRO A 237 6.58 8.06 -11.46
C PRO A 237 6.00 9.19 -10.62
N GLU A 238 6.75 10.29 -10.52
CA GLU A 238 6.28 11.51 -9.88
C GLU A 238 5.24 12.21 -10.78
N LEU A 239 4.06 12.51 -10.22
CA LEU A 239 3.06 13.37 -10.85
C LEU A 239 3.40 14.84 -10.65
N CYS A 240 3.68 15.23 -9.41
CA CYS A 240 3.99 16.61 -9.08
C CYS A 240 4.88 16.72 -7.84
N ARG A 241 5.54 17.84 -7.73
CA ARG A 241 6.38 18.20 -6.61
C ARG A 241 5.87 19.46 -5.95
N VAL A 242 5.69 19.42 -4.64
CA VAL A 242 5.11 20.51 -3.86
C VAL A 242 5.99 20.81 -2.67
N PHE A 243 6.33 22.07 -2.45
CA PHE A 243 6.89 22.49 -1.17
C PHE A 243 5.76 22.66 -0.15
N VAL A 244 5.95 22.07 1.01
CA VAL A 244 5.05 22.06 2.15
C VAL A 244 5.72 22.78 3.32
N ARG A 245 5.15 23.92 3.76
CA ARG A 245 5.66 24.68 4.90
C ARG A 245 5.13 24.12 6.23
N SER A 246 5.59 22.91 6.54
CA SER A 246 5.36 22.21 7.80
C SER A 246 6.59 21.39 8.13
N VAL A 247 7.01 21.39 9.40
CA VAL A 247 8.23 20.69 9.84
C VAL A 247 7.94 19.47 10.69
N ASN A 248 6.68 19.25 11.06
CA ASN A 248 6.27 18.14 11.92
C ASN A 248 4.87 17.65 11.54
N PHE A 249 4.77 16.48 10.97
CA PHE A 249 3.53 15.79 10.65
C PHE A 249 3.72 14.26 10.67
N PRO A 250 2.66 13.47 10.90
CA PRO A 250 2.77 12.04 11.19
C PRO A 250 3.49 11.22 10.12
N TRP A 251 3.35 11.59 8.85
CA TRP A 251 4.00 10.93 7.71
C TRP A 251 5.52 10.84 7.85
N LEU A 252 6.18 11.89 8.31
CA LEU A 252 7.64 11.94 8.45
C LEU A 252 8.18 10.85 9.38
N LYS A 253 7.45 10.54 10.45
CA LYS A 253 7.82 9.50 11.41
C LYS A 253 7.47 8.11 10.88
N ARG A 254 6.27 7.96 10.31
CA ARG A 254 5.74 6.67 9.86
C ARG A 254 6.48 6.14 8.63
N TYR A 255 6.89 7.04 7.75
CA TYR A 255 7.55 6.70 6.48
C TYR A 255 8.94 7.36 6.39
N HIS A 256 9.65 7.37 7.50
CA HIS A 256 11.01 7.94 7.57
C HIS A 256 11.95 7.43 6.45
N PRO A 257 11.90 6.16 6.01
CA PRO A 257 12.72 5.69 4.89
C PRO A 257 12.48 6.42 3.56
N LEU A 258 11.36 7.13 3.39
CA LEU A 258 11.08 7.96 2.20
C LEU A 258 11.63 9.39 2.33
N VAL A 259 12.11 9.78 3.51
CA VAL A 259 12.76 11.07 3.73
C VAL A 259 14.23 10.98 3.30
N THR A 260 14.68 11.93 2.48
CA THR A 260 16.08 12.01 2.04
C THR A 260 16.83 13.06 2.85
N ARG A 261 18.17 12.99 2.84
CA ARG A 261 19.01 13.99 3.49
C ARG A 261 19.15 15.24 2.63
N ASN A 262 19.27 16.39 3.29
CA ASN A 262 19.68 17.65 2.67
C ASN A 262 20.69 18.36 3.59
N PRO A 263 21.98 18.41 3.20
CA PRO A 263 23.03 19.01 4.04
C PRO A 263 22.77 20.48 4.42
N THR A 264 22.11 21.27 3.54
CA THR A 264 21.76 22.65 3.84
C THR A 264 20.74 22.74 4.96
N ALA A 265 19.67 21.93 4.87
CA ALA A 265 18.64 21.89 5.91
C ALA A 265 19.16 21.29 7.23
N GLU A 266 20.12 20.36 7.18
CA GLU A 266 20.79 19.82 8.38
C GLU A 266 21.61 20.90 9.10
N LYS A 267 22.24 21.80 8.35
CA LYS A 267 23.06 22.89 8.89
C LYS A 267 22.24 24.10 9.37
N GLU A 268 21.26 24.53 8.58
CA GLU A 268 20.52 25.77 8.80
C GLU A 268 19.19 25.57 9.53
N GLY A 269 18.74 24.34 9.71
CA GLY A 269 17.43 23.98 10.22
C GLY A 269 16.40 23.77 9.12
N VAL A 270 15.42 22.89 9.40
CA VAL A 270 14.34 22.56 8.46
C VAL A 270 13.23 23.61 8.55
N ALA A 271 12.87 24.21 7.42
CA ALA A 271 11.75 25.17 7.30
C ALA A 271 10.52 24.58 6.58
N GLY A 272 10.65 23.37 6.03
CA GLY A 272 9.59 22.63 5.35
C GLY A 272 10.14 21.47 4.54
N TYR A 273 9.26 20.84 3.78
CA TYR A 273 9.63 19.68 2.95
C TYR A 273 9.18 19.89 1.51
N GLU A 274 10.02 19.51 0.60
CA GLU A 274 9.67 19.28 -0.79
C GLU A 274 9.17 17.85 -0.90
N VAL A 275 7.92 17.66 -1.31
CA VAL A 275 7.19 16.40 -1.36
C VAL A 275 6.93 16.04 -2.81
N ALA A 276 7.44 14.90 -3.26
CA ALA A 276 7.09 14.29 -4.52
C ALA A 276 5.85 13.40 -4.33
N LEU A 277 4.79 13.66 -5.07
CA LEU A 277 3.56 12.88 -5.08
C LEU A 277 3.47 12.06 -6.36
N ASP A 278 3.09 10.78 -6.25
CA ASP A 278 2.65 9.99 -7.40
C ASP A 278 1.24 10.40 -7.88
N PHE A 279 0.72 9.74 -8.92
CA PHE A 279 -0.61 10.03 -9.46
C PHE A 279 -1.74 9.81 -8.46
N ASN A 280 -1.56 8.88 -7.50
CA ASN A 280 -2.55 8.55 -6.49
C ASN A 280 -2.44 9.43 -5.22
N GLY A 281 -1.41 10.27 -5.15
CA GLY A 281 -1.16 11.18 -4.04
C GLY A 281 -0.32 10.57 -2.91
N VAL A 282 0.37 9.46 -3.16
CA VAL A 282 1.36 8.92 -2.23
C VAL A 282 2.59 9.82 -2.23
N ALA A 283 3.04 10.24 -1.05
CA ALA A 283 4.28 10.99 -0.91
C ALA A 283 5.48 10.01 -1.00
N ILE A 284 5.99 9.81 -2.21
CA ILE A 284 7.04 8.82 -2.53
C ILE A 284 8.45 9.27 -2.16
N GLN A 285 8.66 10.58 -1.98
CA GLN A 285 9.92 11.17 -1.52
C GLN A 285 9.66 12.49 -0.79
N LEU A 286 10.39 12.72 0.30
CA LEU A 286 10.39 13.99 1.02
C LEU A 286 11.81 14.50 1.20
N ILE A 287 12.07 15.74 0.81
CA ILE A 287 13.37 16.40 0.94
C ILE A 287 13.22 17.58 1.91
N PRO A 288 13.86 17.56 3.10
CA PRO A 288 13.84 18.71 3.99
C PRO A 288 14.51 19.92 3.31
N ARG A 289 13.95 21.12 3.50
CA ARG A 289 14.47 22.35 2.92
C ARG A 289 14.72 23.38 4.02
N ALA A 290 15.87 24.09 3.92
CA ALA A 290 16.17 25.25 4.74
C ALA A 290 15.40 26.48 4.24
N ALA A 291 15.23 27.50 5.10
CA ALA A 291 14.54 28.75 4.72
C ALA A 291 15.21 29.44 3.54
N SER A 292 16.54 29.38 3.43
CA SER A 292 17.34 29.96 2.35
C SER A 292 17.05 29.34 0.97
N GLU A 293 16.55 28.11 0.94
CA GLU A 293 16.27 27.36 -0.29
C GLU A 293 14.84 27.59 -0.83
N ILE A 294 13.97 28.26 -0.04
CA ILE A 294 12.54 28.36 -0.34
C ILE A 294 12.22 29.69 -1.03
N LYS A 295 11.63 29.59 -2.22
CA LYS A 295 11.07 30.74 -2.94
C LYS A 295 9.55 30.79 -2.75
N GLY A 296 9.03 31.95 -2.33
CA GLY A 296 7.59 32.15 -2.12
C GLY A 296 7.14 32.02 -0.67
N LYS A 297 5.89 32.45 -0.39
CA LYS A 297 5.33 32.57 0.97
C LYS A 297 4.17 31.62 1.26
N GLY A 298 3.71 30.87 0.28
CA GLY A 298 2.56 29.97 0.43
C GLY A 298 2.82 28.82 1.41
N LYS A 299 1.76 28.30 2.04
CA LYS A 299 1.80 27.07 2.83
C LYS A 299 2.16 25.87 1.95
N PHE A 300 1.57 25.82 0.77
CA PHE A 300 1.86 24.88 -0.29
C PHE A 300 2.29 25.62 -1.55
N ILE A 301 3.39 25.22 -2.16
CA ILE A 301 3.93 25.82 -3.38
C ILE A 301 4.16 24.70 -4.38
N LEU A 302 3.39 24.68 -5.47
CA LEU A 302 3.60 23.74 -6.57
C LEU A 302 4.92 24.07 -7.28
N LEU A 303 5.84 23.14 -7.33
CA LEU A 303 7.18 23.32 -7.89
C LEU A 303 7.28 22.78 -9.32
N SER A 304 6.68 21.62 -9.59
CA SER A 304 6.69 21.00 -10.90
C SER A 304 5.49 20.08 -11.09
N VAL A 305 5.13 19.83 -12.35
CA VAL A 305 4.12 18.83 -12.77
C VAL A 305 4.66 18.03 -13.94
N ASN A 306 4.51 16.71 -13.85
CA ASN A 306 4.75 15.80 -14.96
C ASN A 306 3.48 15.67 -15.82
N GLU A 307 3.40 16.46 -16.90
CA GLU A 307 2.23 16.46 -17.80
C GLU A 307 1.98 15.10 -18.46
N ALA A 308 3.02 14.30 -18.65
CA ALA A 308 2.86 12.96 -19.26
C ALA A 308 2.19 12.00 -18.27
N GLU A 309 2.53 12.11 -16.99
CA GLU A 309 1.93 11.30 -15.93
C GLU A 309 0.49 11.72 -15.63
N GLU A 310 0.21 13.03 -15.62
CA GLU A 310 -1.15 13.54 -15.47
C GLU A 310 -2.07 13.05 -16.59
N LYS A 311 -1.60 13.03 -17.86
CA LYS A 311 -2.37 12.54 -19.00
C LYS A 311 -2.67 11.04 -18.93
N LYS A 312 -1.80 10.24 -18.32
CA LYS A 312 -2.03 8.80 -18.11
C LYS A 312 -3.08 8.55 -17.02
N ASN A 313 -3.09 9.39 -15.99
CA ASN A 313 -3.86 9.17 -14.77
C ASN A 313 -4.68 10.42 -14.37
N PRO A 314 -5.61 10.91 -15.21
CA PRO A 314 -6.28 12.19 -14.98
C PRO A 314 -7.34 12.15 -13.87
N ALA A 315 -7.70 10.96 -13.36
CA ALA A 315 -8.89 10.79 -12.52
C ALA A 315 -8.75 11.35 -11.11
N ARG A 316 -7.56 11.28 -10.50
CA ARG A 316 -7.32 11.83 -9.15
C ARG A 316 -7.29 13.34 -9.11
N ARG A 317 -6.92 13.97 -10.20
CA ARG A 317 -6.94 15.43 -10.37
C ARG A 317 -6.27 16.20 -9.24
N LEU A 318 -5.07 15.77 -8.82
CA LEU A 318 -4.33 16.49 -7.77
C LEU A 318 -3.85 17.85 -8.23
N VAL A 319 -3.62 17.99 -9.53
CA VAL A 319 -3.24 19.25 -10.20
C VAL A 319 -4.24 19.57 -11.30
N VAL A 320 -4.32 20.84 -11.69
CA VAL A 320 -5.19 21.33 -12.77
C VAL A 320 -4.44 22.36 -13.59
N LYS A 321 -4.58 22.29 -14.92
CA LYS A 321 -4.01 23.27 -15.85
C LYS A 321 -4.99 24.43 -16.02
N LYS A 322 -4.54 25.66 -15.72
CA LYS A 322 -5.27 26.89 -15.96
C LYS A 322 -4.52 27.76 -16.96
N GLY A 323 -5.02 27.79 -18.18
CA GLY A 323 -4.30 28.45 -19.27
C GLY A 323 -2.94 27.80 -19.52
N SER A 324 -1.85 28.56 -19.34
CA SER A 324 -0.48 28.10 -19.55
C SER A 324 0.22 27.57 -18.30
N HIS A 325 -0.40 27.64 -17.13
CA HIS A 325 0.23 27.23 -15.87
C HIS A 325 -0.55 26.14 -15.14
N TRP A 326 0.13 25.43 -14.25
CA TRP A 326 -0.43 24.39 -13.38
C TRP A 326 -0.66 24.94 -11.97
N GLU A 327 -1.74 24.48 -11.35
CA GLU A 327 -2.08 24.75 -9.97
C GLU A 327 -2.47 23.46 -9.23
N LEU A 328 -2.35 23.48 -7.90
CA LEU A 328 -2.97 22.44 -7.08
C LEU A 328 -4.50 22.56 -7.18
N SER A 329 -5.17 21.46 -7.44
CA SER A 329 -6.63 21.39 -7.40
C SER A 329 -7.14 21.43 -5.95
N SER A 330 -8.46 21.52 -5.78
CA SER A 330 -9.08 21.34 -4.45
C SER A 330 -8.76 19.96 -3.84
N HIS A 331 -8.70 18.89 -4.66
CA HIS A 331 -8.30 17.57 -4.23
C HIS A 331 -6.83 17.53 -3.74
N GLY A 332 -5.92 18.11 -4.52
CA GLY A 332 -4.51 18.21 -4.14
C GLY A 332 -4.29 19.04 -2.88
N LEU A 333 -5.02 20.14 -2.74
CA LEU A 333 -4.98 20.95 -1.53
C LEU A 333 -5.50 20.21 -0.30
N ASN A 334 -6.64 19.52 -0.42
CA ASN A 334 -7.21 18.72 0.67
C ASN A 334 -6.27 17.60 1.11
N LEU A 335 -5.63 16.92 0.16
CA LEU A 335 -4.64 15.89 0.46
C LEU A 335 -3.45 16.46 1.25
N LEU A 336 -2.89 17.58 0.83
CA LEU A 336 -1.77 18.24 1.51
C LEU A 336 -2.17 18.79 2.87
N GLU A 337 -3.38 19.32 3.00
CA GLU A 337 -3.95 19.75 4.30
C GLU A 337 -4.08 18.55 5.24
N LEU A 338 -4.59 17.42 4.77
CA LEU A 338 -4.67 16.19 5.56
C LEU A 338 -3.27 15.69 5.92
N LEU A 339 -2.36 15.61 4.95
CA LEU A 339 -0.99 15.13 5.16
C LEU A 339 -0.30 15.89 6.30
N THR A 340 -0.54 17.18 6.39
CA THR A 340 0.13 18.11 7.34
C THR A 340 -0.72 18.50 8.54
N TYR A 341 -1.90 17.91 8.69
CA TYR A 341 -2.82 18.18 9.80
C TYR A 341 -2.29 17.57 11.13
#